data_c373d063cca816b73b2d129dbb32e1ac
#
_entry.id   c373d063cca816b73b2d129dbb32e1ac
#
_cell.length_a   1.000
_cell.length_b   1.000
_cell.length_c   1.000
_cell.angle_alpha   90.00
_cell.angle_beta   90.00
_cell.angle_gamma   90.00
#
_symmetry.space_group_name_H-M   'P 1'
#
loop_
_entity.id
_entity.type
_entity.pdbx_description
1 polymer ?
#
loop_
_entity_poly.entity_id
_entity_poly.type
_entity_poly.pdbx_seq_one_letter_code
_entity_poly.pdbx_strand_id
1 'polypeptide(L)'
;MAEQKMSIYEKLSKVQNELKAPKSEWNDFSKFAYRTQEGILEVAKPILAKYGLTITLNDTIEMIGNRFYIKATAVLTDESDQIHVDAYAREQDAKKGMDDAQLTGATSSYARKYALCGLFAISNSSDADEEGEEESEGDQQQENKLDQALLNQCGELKIKLEKVASYKQKEVNALTNADLQEAIKQQIQALKKREEAKKAKAKAEAKGDQ
;
A
#
# COMPACT_ATOMS: atom_id res chain seq x y z
N MET A 1 47.85 -8.72 25.50
CA MET A 1 47.34 -9.25 24.22
C MET A 1 46.39 -8.21 23.69
N ALA A 2 46.63 -7.68 22.49
CA ALA A 2 45.68 -6.71 21.91
C ALA A 2 44.38 -7.44 21.61
N GLU A 3 43.28 -6.96 22.18
CA GLU A 3 41.94 -7.44 21.80
C GLU A 3 41.76 -7.21 20.30
N GLN A 4 41.56 -8.28 19.55
CA GLN A 4 41.37 -8.21 18.12
C GLN A 4 40.02 -7.55 17.88
N LYS A 5 40.01 -6.27 17.47
CA LYS A 5 38.83 -5.47 17.21
C LYS A 5 38.04 -6.12 16.05
N MET A 6 36.79 -6.47 16.27
CA MET A 6 35.92 -7.06 15.21
C MET A 6 35.79 -6.07 14.05
N SER A 7 35.89 -6.56 12.84
CA SER A 7 35.57 -5.79 11.62
C SER A 7 34.07 -5.47 11.54
N ILE A 8 33.72 -4.46 10.77
CA ILE A 8 32.30 -4.08 10.55
C ILE A 8 31.49 -5.23 9.92
N TYR A 9 32.12 -6.07 9.09
CA TYR A 9 31.49 -7.24 8.48
C TYR A 9 31.17 -8.34 9.51
N GLU A 10 32.08 -8.59 10.45
CA GLU A 10 31.83 -9.53 11.55
C GLU A 10 30.71 -9.04 12.47
N LYS A 11 30.70 -7.74 12.75
CA LYS A 11 29.60 -7.10 13.52
C LYS A 11 28.27 -7.21 12.79
N LEU A 12 28.23 -6.88 11.48
CA LEU A 12 27.02 -7.01 10.66
C LEU A 12 26.49 -8.45 10.63
N SER A 13 27.40 -9.43 10.45
CA SER A 13 27.01 -10.87 10.49
C SER A 13 26.34 -11.24 11.82
N LYS A 14 26.81 -10.72 12.95
CA LYS A 14 26.16 -10.95 14.25
C LYS A 14 24.79 -10.28 14.33
N VAL A 15 24.67 -9.04 13.83
CA VAL A 15 23.39 -8.33 13.75
C VAL A 15 22.39 -9.13 12.92
N GLN A 16 22.79 -9.58 11.71
CA GLN A 16 21.93 -10.37 10.83
C GLN A 16 21.45 -11.69 11.47
N ASN A 17 22.28 -12.34 12.28
CA ASN A 17 21.92 -13.58 12.98
C ASN A 17 20.98 -13.32 14.19
N GLU A 18 21.16 -12.20 14.90
CA GLU A 18 20.33 -11.87 16.07
C GLU A 18 19.01 -11.19 15.70
N LEU A 19 18.99 -10.46 14.59
CA LEU A 19 17.86 -9.65 14.19
C LEU A 19 16.68 -10.51 13.73
N LYS A 20 15.59 -10.41 14.48
CA LYS A 20 14.31 -11.00 14.10
C LYS A 20 13.31 -9.86 13.93
N ALA A 21 13.00 -9.50 12.70
CA ALA A 21 12.01 -8.49 12.37
C ALA A 21 10.71 -9.19 11.93
N PRO A 22 9.76 -9.45 12.85
CA PRO A 22 8.49 -10.08 12.49
C PRO A 22 7.67 -9.13 11.61
N LYS A 23 6.75 -9.69 10.83
CA LYS A 23 5.71 -8.93 10.14
C LYS A 23 4.66 -8.53 11.17
N SER A 24 4.74 -7.31 11.69
CA SER A 24 3.87 -6.79 12.76
C SER A 24 2.63 -6.08 12.25
N GLU A 25 2.68 -5.60 11.02
CA GLU A 25 1.59 -4.85 10.42
C GLU A 25 0.72 -5.76 9.54
N TRP A 26 -0.58 -5.48 9.54
CA TRP A 26 -1.55 -6.20 8.74
C TRP A 26 -2.16 -5.29 7.69
N ASN A 27 -2.16 -5.72 6.44
CA ASN A 27 -2.87 -5.03 5.37
C ASN A 27 -4.26 -5.65 5.19
N ASP A 28 -5.30 -4.97 5.66
CA ASP A 28 -6.67 -5.44 5.57
C ASP A 28 -7.18 -5.55 4.14
N PHE A 29 -6.65 -4.76 3.24
CA PHE A 29 -7.04 -4.76 1.84
C PHE A 29 -6.48 -5.98 1.10
N SER A 30 -5.17 -6.22 1.23
CA SER A 30 -4.46 -7.30 0.53
C SER A 30 -4.33 -8.58 1.37
N LYS A 31 -4.84 -8.57 2.64
CA LYS A 31 -4.90 -9.72 3.55
C LYS A 31 -3.55 -10.38 3.82
N PHE A 32 -2.48 -9.61 3.88
CA PHE A 32 -1.15 -10.11 4.26
C PHE A 32 -0.50 -9.30 5.38
N ALA A 33 0.38 -9.96 6.13
CA ALA A 33 1.21 -9.30 7.13
C ALA A 33 2.49 -8.76 6.49
N TYR A 34 2.88 -7.52 6.82
CA TYR A 34 4.07 -6.89 6.27
C TYR A 34 4.92 -6.22 7.34
N ARG A 35 6.14 -5.82 6.96
CA ARG A 35 7.07 -5.05 7.79
C ARG A 35 7.09 -3.60 7.34
N THR A 36 7.26 -2.70 8.31
CA THR A 36 7.56 -1.29 8.03
C THR A 36 9.04 -1.02 8.29
N GLN A 37 9.56 0.08 7.73
CA GLN A 37 10.92 0.53 8.05
C GLN A 37 11.07 0.81 9.56
N GLU A 38 10.04 1.39 10.18
CA GLU A 38 10.00 1.70 11.61
C GLU A 38 10.13 0.43 12.45
N GLY A 39 9.33 -0.60 12.13
CA GLY A 39 9.37 -1.88 12.83
C GLY A 39 10.73 -2.58 12.72
N ILE A 40 11.40 -2.50 11.54
CA ILE A 40 12.75 -3.04 11.38
C ILE A 40 13.74 -2.25 12.25
N LEU A 41 13.68 -0.92 12.23
CA LEU A 41 14.59 -0.06 13.01
C LEU A 41 14.39 -0.22 14.53
N GLU A 42 13.16 -0.42 14.99
CA GLU A 42 12.86 -0.62 16.40
C GLU A 42 13.58 -1.85 16.96
N VAL A 43 13.54 -2.97 16.24
CA VAL A 43 14.23 -4.20 16.67
C VAL A 43 15.73 -4.19 16.37
N ALA A 44 16.19 -3.45 15.36
CA ALA A 44 17.59 -3.38 14.99
C ALA A 44 18.42 -2.48 15.94
N LYS A 45 17.90 -1.32 16.36
CA LYS A 45 18.63 -0.33 17.17
C LYS A 45 19.29 -0.89 18.42
N PRO A 46 18.63 -1.68 19.29
CA PRO A 46 19.28 -2.23 20.48
C PRO A 46 20.41 -3.22 20.13
N ILE A 47 20.28 -3.98 19.03
CA ILE A 47 21.31 -4.92 18.58
C ILE A 47 22.49 -4.14 18.00
N LEU A 48 22.25 -3.12 17.21
CA LEU A 48 23.30 -2.24 16.66
C LEU A 48 24.10 -1.59 17.77
N ALA A 49 23.43 -1.03 18.78
CA ALA A 49 24.07 -0.43 19.94
C ALA A 49 25.00 -1.41 20.69
N LYS A 50 24.59 -2.66 20.82
CA LYS A 50 25.39 -3.74 21.43
C LYS A 50 26.73 -3.95 20.73
N TYR A 51 26.78 -3.78 19.41
CA TYR A 51 27.98 -3.97 18.59
C TYR A 51 28.69 -2.65 18.23
N GLY A 52 28.27 -1.52 18.79
CA GLY A 52 28.85 -0.20 18.51
C GLY A 52 28.66 0.23 17.04
N LEU A 53 27.49 -0.09 16.48
CA LEU A 53 27.11 0.25 15.11
C LEU A 53 26.04 1.35 15.11
N THR A 54 26.11 2.22 14.09
CA THR A 54 25.12 3.27 13.84
C THR A 54 24.56 3.07 12.44
N ILE A 55 23.26 3.33 12.26
CA ILE A 55 22.60 3.30 10.97
C ILE A 55 22.02 4.67 10.63
N THR A 56 22.20 5.10 9.39
CA THR A 56 21.56 6.28 8.81
C THR A 56 20.86 5.91 7.51
N LEU A 57 19.79 6.64 7.19
CA LEU A 57 19.01 6.48 5.97
C LEU A 57 18.98 7.81 5.24
N ASN A 58 19.37 7.79 3.96
CA ASN A 58 19.33 8.94 3.07
C ASN A 58 18.49 8.59 1.85
N ASP A 59 17.80 9.60 1.30
CA ASP A 59 17.08 9.46 0.04
C ASP A 59 17.61 10.45 -0.98
N THR A 60 17.65 10.00 -2.24
CA THR A 60 17.83 10.83 -3.41
C THR A 60 16.77 10.53 -4.44
N ILE A 61 16.40 11.53 -5.25
CA ILE A 61 15.47 11.35 -6.36
C ILE A 61 16.30 11.15 -7.62
N GLU A 62 16.06 10.05 -8.32
CA GLU A 62 16.71 9.73 -9.58
C GLU A 62 15.69 9.61 -10.69
N MET A 63 15.98 10.18 -11.86
CA MET A 63 15.18 10.02 -13.06
C MET A 63 15.80 8.94 -13.94
N ILE A 64 15.07 7.84 -14.13
CA ILE A 64 15.48 6.72 -14.99
C ILE A 64 14.50 6.66 -16.17
N GLY A 65 15.00 6.97 -17.36
CA GLY A 65 14.16 7.17 -18.54
C GLY A 65 13.27 8.40 -18.37
N ASN A 66 11.96 8.23 -18.31
CA ASN A 66 10.96 9.28 -18.11
C ASN A 66 10.23 9.15 -16.76
N ARG A 67 10.82 8.44 -15.79
CA ARG A 67 10.18 8.11 -14.50
C ARG A 67 11.07 8.49 -13.34
N PHE A 68 10.45 8.96 -12.26
CA PHE A 68 11.14 9.27 -11.02
C PHE A 68 11.16 8.06 -10.08
N TYR A 69 12.31 7.88 -9.45
CA TYR A 69 12.56 6.87 -8.44
C TYR A 69 13.12 7.54 -7.18
N ILE A 70 12.66 7.07 -6.03
CA ILE A 70 13.33 7.34 -4.77
C ILE A 70 14.39 6.25 -4.60
N LYS A 71 15.66 6.65 -4.55
CA LYS A 71 16.76 5.82 -4.15
C LYS A 71 17.00 6.02 -2.66
N ALA A 72 16.76 5.00 -1.85
CA ALA A 72 17.10 5.00 -0.44
C ALA A 72 18.44 4.30 -0.24
N THR A 73 19.33 4.91 0.54
CA THR A 73 20.63 4.34 0.94
C THR A 73 20.62 4.11 2.45
N ALA A 74 20.73 2.85 2.87
CA ALA A 74 21.00 2.48 4.25
C ALA A 74 22.50 2.39 4.47
N VAL A 75 23.06 3.21 5.37
CA VAL A 75 24.48 3.24 5.69
C VAL A 75 24.67 2.76 7.12
N LEU A 76 25.41 1.67 7.27
CA LEU A 76 25.87 1.13 8.54
C LEU A 76 27.29 1.56 8.78
N THR A 77 27.56 2.18 9.91
CA THR A 77 28.89 2.68 10.26
C THR A 77 29.35 2.18 11.62
N ASP A 78 30.64 2.01 11.77
CA ASP A 78 31.32 1.94 13.06
C ASP A 78 32.37 3.05 13.16
N GLU A 79 33.30 2.96 14.10
CA GLU A 79 34.35 4.00 14.30
C GLU A 79 35.31 4.13 13.12
N SER A 80 35.45 3.11 12.27
CA SER A 80 36.50 3.01 11.24
C SER A 80 35.98 2.80 9.83
N ASP A 81 34.85 2.11 9.67
CA ASP A 81 34.36 1.63 8.37
C ASP A 81 32.87 1.87 8.19
N GLN A 82 32.42 1.74 6.95
CA GLN A 82 31.00 1.80 6.60
C GLN A 82 30.61 0.77 5.53
N ILE A 83 29.38 0.31 5.61
CA ILE A 83 28.72 -0.52 4.59
C ILE A 83 27.47 0.20 4.17
N HIS A 84 27.17 0.23 2.87
CA HIS A 84 25.93 0.82 2.36
C HIS A 84 25.19 -0.16 1.45
N VAL A 85 23.87 -0.04 1.45
CA VAL A 85 22.97 -0.78 0.57
C VAL A 85 21.93 0.20 0.02
N ASP A 86 21.79 0.19 -1.29
CA ASP A 86 20.81 1.00 -2.01
C ASP A 86 19.59 0.18 -2.37
N ALA A 87 18.43 0.80 -2.33
CA ALA A 87 17.20 0.25 -2.89
C ALA A 87 16.39 1.35 -3.57
N TYR A 88 15.60 0.96 -4.56
CA TYR A 88 14.81 1.88 -5.37
C TYR A 88 13.33 1.58 -5.22
N ALA A 89 12.52 2.63 -5.17
CA ALA A 89 11.09 2.55 -5.35
C ALA A 89 10.65 3.56 -6.40
N ARG A 90 9.81 3.13 -7.32
CA ARG A 90 9.27 4.01 -8.35
C ARG A 90 8.20 4.89 -7.76
N GLU A 91 8.29 6.19 -8.00
CA GLU A 91 7.23 7.13 -7.71
C GLU A 91 6.12 7.04 -8.78
N GLN A 92 4.88 6.98 -8.34
CA GLN A 92 3.72 7.04 -9.24
C GLN A 92 3.48 8.48 -9.66
N ASP A 93 3.00 8.71 -10.88
CA ASP A 93 2.69 10.05 -11.38
C ASP A 93 1.54 10.70 -10.60
N ALA A 94 0.57 9.91 -10.14
CA ALA A 94 -0.52 10.35 -9.28
C ALA A 94 -1.15 9.16 -8.56
N LYS A 95 -1.69 9.39 -7.36
CA LYS A 95 -2.48 8.40 -6.61
C LYS A 95 -3.70 9.08 -6.00
N LYS A 96 -4.88 8.55 -6.30
CA LYS A 96 -6.14 9.07 -5.78
C LYS A 96 -6.14 9.08 -4.25
N GLY A 97 -6.40 10.24 -3.67
CA GLY A 97 -6.48 10.41 -2.21
C GLY A 97 -5.15 10.71 -1.53
N MET A 98 -4.08 10.92 -2.29
CA MET A 98 -2.79 11.39 -1.79
C MET A 98 -2.42 12.69 -2.52
N ASP A 99 -1.83 13.64 -1.80
CA ASP A 99 -1.12 14.75 -2.41
C ASP A 99 0.32 14.34 -2.81
N ASP A 100 1.00 15.20 -3.57
CA ASP A 100 2.33 14.89 -4.11
C ASP A 100 3.36 14.63 -2.99
N ALA A 101 3.31 15.37 -1.88
CA ALA A 101 4.22 15.20 -0.76
C ALA A 101 3.97 13.87 -0.02
N GLN A 102 2.70 13.48 0.13
CA GLN A 102 2.32 12.19 0.71
C GLN A 102 2.76 11.02 -0.19
N LEU A 103 2.66 11.20 -1.51
CA LEU A 103 3.07 10.19 -2.47
C LEU A 103 4.58 9.94 -2.42
N THR A 104 5.38 11.01 -2.46
CA THR A 104 6.84 10.94 -2.31
C THR A 104 7.23 10.33 -0.96
N GLY A 105 6.57 10.73 0.13
CA GLY A 105 6.82 10.18 1.47
C GLY A 105 6.54 8.68 1.58
N ALA A 106 5.44 8.22 0.99
CA ALA A 106 5.10 6.79 0.94
C ALA A 106 6.12 6.00 0.12
N THR A 107 6.56 6.53 -1.03
CA THR A 107 7.57 5.91 -1.89
C THR A 107 8.92 5.84 -1.17
N SER A 108 9.30 6.90 -0.45
CA SER A 108 10.50 6.94 0.39
C SER A 108 10.48 5.85 1.47
N SER A 109 9.39 5.73 2.23
CA SER A 109 9.25 4.69 3.26
C SER A 109 9.39 3.28 2.66
N TYR A 110 8.88 3.08 1.46
CA TYR A 110 8.99 1.80 0.74
C TYR A 110 10.44 1.50 0.33
N ALA A 111 11.14 2.46 -0.29
CA ALA A 111 12.54 2.32 -0.69
C ALA A 111 13.44 2.03 0.53
N ARG A 112 13.25 2.78 1.64
CA ARG A 112 14.00 2.58 2.89
C ARG A 112 13.79 1.19 3.49
N LYS A 113 12.56 0.68 3.46
CA LYS A 113 12.27 -0.69 3.90
C LYS A 113 13.12 -1.70 3.13
N TYR A 114 13.19 -1.59 1.82
CA TYR A 114 13.98 -2.51 1.00
C TYR A 114 15.49 -2.36 1.22
N ALA A 115 15.99 -1.14 1.39
CA ALA A 115 17.40 -0.91 1.74
C ALA A 115 17.77 -1.58 3.06
N LEU A 116 16.92 -1.46 4.09
CA LEU A 116 17.10 -2.14 5.38
C LEU A 116 17.01 -3.67 5.25
N CYS A 117 16.06 -4.18 4.47
CA CYS A 117 15.93 -5.61 4.23
C CYS A 117 17.18 -6.17 3.56
N GLY A 118 17.74 -5.47 2.56
CA GLY A 118 18.97 -5.84 1.90
C GLY A 118 20.17 -5.81 2.85
N LEU A 119 20.32 -4.75 3.64
CA LEU A 119 21.44 -4.59 4.60
C LEU A 119 21.42 -5.69 5.68
N PHE A 120 20.26 -6.00 6.22
CA PHE A 120 20.12 -6.98 7.30
C PHE A 120 19.83 -8.41 6.81
N ALA A 121 19.84 -8.65 5.51
CA ALA A 121 19.52 -9.95 4.89
C ALA A 121 18.17 -10.52 5.37
N ILE A 122 17.15 -9.64 5.50
CA ILE A 122 15.80 -10.02 5.89
C ILE A 122 15.07 -10.52 4.64
N SER A 123 14.59 -11.76 4.65
CA SER A 123 13.78 -12.30 3.57
C SER A 123 12.45 -11.56 3.46
N ASN A 124 12.11 -11.15 2.24
CA ASN A 124 10.78 -10.63 1.89
C ASN A 124 9.85 -11.74 1.37
N SER A 125 10.26 -13.01 1.40
CA SER A 125 9.41 -14.13 1.03
C SER A 125 8.09 -14.05 1.78
N SER A 126 6.98 -14.06 1.07
CA SER A 126 5.59 -13.85 1.51
C SER A 126 5.07 -12.40 1.59
N ASP A 127 5.73 -11.41 0.98
CA ASP A 127 5.13 -10.08 0.79
C ASP A 127 4.39 -9.96 -0.56
N ALA A 128 3.65 -10.93 -1.01
CA ALA A 128 2.85 -11.02 -2.23
C ALA A 128 3.34 -12.06 -3.28
N ASP A 129 4.52 -12.70 -3.08
CA ASP A 129 5.10 -13.57 -4.11
C ASP A 129 4.76 -15.06 -3.93
N GLU A 130 4.02 -15.45 -2.89
CA GLU A 130 3.65 -16.86 -2.65
C GLU A 130 2.24 -17.28 -3.13
N GLU A 131 1.47 -16.35 -3.73
CA GLU A 131 0.24 -16.72 -4.43
C GLU A 131 0.32 -16.27 -5.89
N GLY A 132 0.98 -17.05 -6.72
CA GLY A 132 0.95 -16.86 -8.16
C GLY A 132 2.32 -16.95 -8.82
N GLU A 133 2.76 -18.17 -9.16
CA GLU A 133 3.53 -18.36 -10.37
C GLU A 133 2.68 -17.90 -11.54
N GLU A 134 2.83 -16.64 -11.96
CA GLU A 134 2.56 -16.18 -13.31
C GLU A 134 3.31 -14.87 -13.54
N GLU A 135 4.37 -14.99 -14.33
CA GLU A 135 5.02 -14.05 -15.25
C GLU A 135 4.98 -12.55 -14.91
N SER A 136 6.16 -12.04 -14.57
CA SER A 136 6.50 -10.62 -14.63
C SER A 136 6.50 -10.14 -16.08
N GLU A 137 5.37 -9.67 -16.54
CA GLU A 137 5.33 -8.65 -17.58
C GLU A 137 4.72 -7.38 -16.96
N GLY A 138 5.47 -6.31 -17.08
CA GLY A 138 5.05 -4.99 -16.65
C GLY A 138 3.78 -4.55 -17.35
N ASP A 139 3.06 -3.72 -16.66
CA ASP A 139 1.87 -2.98 -17.06
C ASP A 139 0.52 -3.64 -16.84
N GLN A 140 -0.22 -3.01 -15.90
CA GLN A 140 -1.67 -2.92 -15.88
C GLN A 140 -2.47 -4.24 -15.86
N GLN A 141 -2.66 -4.78 -14.67
CA GLN A 141 -3.98 -5.29 -14.32
C GLN A 141 -4.12 -5.26 -12.78
N GLN A 142 -4.56 -4.11 -12.23
CA GLN A 142 -5.35 -4.16 -11.02
C GLN A 142 -6.56 -5.02 -11.35
N GLU A 143 -6.57 -6.28 -10.93
CA GLU A 143 -7.84 -6.99 -10.81
C GLU A 143 -8.78 -6.09 -10.02
N ASN A 144 -9.88 -5.71 -10.68
CA ASN A 144 -10.99 -4.92 -10.14
C ASN A 144 -11.71 -5.72 -9.05
N LYS A 145 -11.07 -5.96 -7.91
CA LYS A 145 -11.78 -6.43 -6.72
C LYS A 145 -12.66 -5.28 -6.26
N LEU A 146 -13.94 -5.40 -6.58
CA LEU A 146 -14.96 -4.45 -6.14
C LEU A 146 -14.96 -4.38 -4.62
N ASP A 147 -14.99 -3.15 -4.09
CA ASP A 147 -15.01 -2.88 -2.66
C ASP A 147 -16.24 -3.55 -2.01
N GLN A 148 -16.01 -4.39 -0.99
CA GLN A 148 -17.05 -5.13 -0.30
C GLN A 148 -18.10 -4.20 0.33
N ALA A 149 -17.70 -3.02 0.78
CA ALA A 149 -18.64 -2.03 1.31
C ALA A 149 -19.59 -1.50 0.22
N LEU A 150 -19.10 -1.26 -0.99
CA LEU A 150 -19.91 -0.85 -2.14
C LEU A 150 -20.83 -1.99 -2.61
N LEU A 151 -20.37 -3.23 -2.59
CA LEU A 151 -21.18 -4.40 -2.90
C LEU A 151 -22.33 -4.56 -1.89
N ASN A 152 -22.06 -4.39 -0.61
CA ASN A 152 -23.08 -4.43 0.44
C ASN A 152 -24.12 -3.30 0.24
N GLN A 153 -23.69 -2.07 -0.04
CA GLN A 153 -24.57 -0.96 -0.36
C GLN A 153 -25.43 -1.23 -1.61
N CYS A 154 -24.84 -1.83 -2.65
CA CYS A 154 -25.60 -2.25 -3.82
C CYS A 154 -26.68 -3.27 -3.45
N GLY A 155 -26.37 -4.23 -2.57
CA GLY A 155 -27.33 -5.21 -2.06
C GLY A 155 -28.49 -4.55 -1.30
N GLU A 156 -28.21 -3.64 -0.38
CA GLU A 156 -29.22 -2.88 0.39
C GLU A 156 -30.13 -2.05 -0.51
N LEU A 157 -29.59 -1.43 -1.54
CA LEU A 157 -30.32 -0.63 -2.53
C LEU A 157 -30.94 -1.46 -3.65
N LYS A 158 -30.82 -2.80 -3.59
CA LYS A 158 -31.32 -3.77 -4.60
C LYS A 158 -30.79 -3.46 -6.01
N ILE A 159 -29.54 -3.01 -6.12
CA ILE A 159 -28.85 -2.79 -7.39
C ILE A 159 -28.28 -4.13 -7.86
N LYS A 160 -28.67 -4.57 -9.04
CA LYS A 160 -28.14 -5.78 -9.66
C LYS A 160 -26.90 -5.44 -10.49
N LEU A 161 -25.77 -6.10 -10.24
CA LEU A 161 -24.49 -5.84 -10.93
C LEU A 161 -24.60 -6.06 -12.44
N GLU A 162 -25.40 -7.06 -12.89
CA GLU A 162 -25.63 -7.31 -14.30
C GLU A 162 -26.30 -6.13 -15.01
N LYS A 163 -27.17 -5.38 -14.30
CA LYS A 163 -27.80 -4.17 -14.85
C LYS A 163 -26.81 -3.02 -14.95
N VAL A 164 -25.90 -2.89 -13.97
CA VAL A 164 -24.83 -1.88 -14.00
C VAL A 164 -23.89 -2.17 -15.15
N ALA A 165 -23.47 -3.43 -15.30
CA ALA A 165 -22.60 -3.89 -16.38
C ALA A 165 -23.21 -3.62 -17.76
N SER A 166 -24.48 -4.00 -17.96
CA SER A 166 -25.23 -3.75 -19.20
C SER A 166 -25.33 -2.25 -19.53
N TYR A 167 -25.64 -1.41 -18.54
CA TYR A 167 -25.70 0.05 -18.72
C TYR A 167 -24.34 0.66 -19.09
N LYS A 168 -23.25 0.12 -18.54
CA LYS A 168 -21.87 0.58 -18.81
C LYS A 168 -21.25 -0.09 -20.05
N GLN A 169 -21.97 -1.01 -20.71
CA GLN A 169 -21.47 -1.82 -21.83
C GLN A 169 -20.17 -2.58 -21.48
N LYS A 170 -20.13 -3.13 -20.27
CA LYS A 170 -19.01 -3.91 -19.71
C LYS A 170 -19.50 -5.30 -19.31
N GLU A 171 -18.56 -6.22 -19.13
CA GLU A 171 -18.83 -7.46 -18.40
C GLU A 171 -18.88 -7.22 -16.90
N VAL A 172 -19.54 -8.09 -16.12
CA VAL A 172 -19.68 -7.92 -14.67
C VAL A 172 -18.31 -7.91 -13.95
N ASN A 173 -17.37 -8.73 -14.43
CA ASN A 173 -15.99 -8.81 -13.94
C ASN A 173 -15.13 -7.57 -14.28
N ALA A 174 -15.57 -6.76 -15.25
CA ALA A 174 -14.92 -5.52 -15.66
C ALA A 174 -15.50 -4.26 -14.98
N LEU A 175 -16.44 -4.41 -14.04
CA LEU A 175 -16.99 -3.29 -13.26
C LEU A 175 -15.94 -2.75 -12.30
N THR A 176 -15.89 -1.43 -12.13
CA THR A 176 -15.00 -0.72 -11.22
C THR A 176 -15.76 -0.20 -10.01
N ASN A 177 -15.04 0.13 -8.94
CA ASN A 177 -15.64 0.81 -7.77
C ASN A 177 -16.31 2.14 -8.15
N ALA A 178 -15.79 2.85 -9.16
CA ALA A 178 -16.43 4.06 -9.68
C ALA A 178 -17.77 3.78 -10.35
N ASP A 179 -17.91 2.67 -11.08
CA ASP A 179 -19.17 2.28 -11.69
C ASP A 179 -20.23 1.97 -10.63
N LEU A 180 -19.85 1.31 -9.52
CA LEU A 180 -20.74 1.03 -8.40
C LEU A 180 -21.12 2.29 -7.64
N GLN A 181 -20.19 3.20 -7.37
CA GLN A 181 -20.48 4.48 -6.72
C GLN A 181 -21.49 5.32 -7.52
N GLU A 182 -21.32 5.35 -8.83
CA GLU A 182 -22.25 6.07 -9.71
C GLU A 182 -23.64 5.43 -9.70
N ALA A 183 -23.73 4.10 -9.79
CA ALA A 183 -24.99 3.36 -9.73
C ALA A 183 -25.71 3.59 -8.39
N ILE A 184 -24.98 3.56 -7.27
CA ILE A 184 -25.51 3.85 -5.93
C ILE A 184 -26.06 5.29 -5.87
N LYS A 185 -25.29 6.27 -6.37
CA LYS A 185 -25.71 7.69 -6.40
C LYS A 185 -27.00 7.88 -7.22
N GLN A 186 -27.10 7.25 -8.39
CA GLN A 186 -28.29 7.31 -9.25
C GLN A 186 -29.51 6.67 -8.58
N GLN A 187 -29.33 5.52 -7.92
CA GLN A 187 -30.42 4.83 -7.22
C GLN A 187 -30.93 5.64 -6.04
N ILE A 188 -30.05 6.25 -5.25
CA ILE A 188 -30.44 7.13 -4.13
C ILE A 188 -31.24 8.34 -4.65
N GLN A 189 -30.81 8.95 -5.74
CA GLN A 189 -31.55 10.06 -6.34
C GLN A 189 -32.93 9.64 -6.86
N ALA A 190 -33.03 8.46 -7.47
CA ALA A 190 -34.29 7.91 -7.93
C ALA A 190 -35.26 7.62 -6.76
N LEU A 191 -34.75 7.10 -5.66
CA LEU A 191 -35.53 6.85 -4.45
C LEU A 191 -36.06 8.17 -3.83
N LYS A 192 -35.23 9.19 -3.71
CA LYS A 192 -35.63 10.52 -3.22
C LYS A 192 -36.73 11.14 -4.08
N LYS A 193 -36.59 11.11 -5.41
CA LYS A 193 -37.64 11.60 -6.33
C LYS A 193 -38.96 10.85 -6.19
N ARG A 194 -38.90 9.52 -5.97
CA ARG A 194 -40.12 8.70 -5.73
C ARG A 194 -40.81 9.05 -4.42
N GLU A 195 -40.06 9.30 -3.36
CA GLU A 195 -40.60 9.74 -2.06
C GLU A 195 -41.23 11.13 -2.15
N GLU A 196 -40.59 12.07 -2.81
CA GLU A 196 -41.12 13.42 -3.06
C GLU A 196 -42.42 13.37 -3.86
N ALA A 197 -42.46 12.55 -4.92
CA ALA A 197 -43.67 12.35 -5.73
C ALA A 197 -44.80 11.70 -4.93
N LYS A 198 -44.50 10.74 -4.04
CA LYS A 198 -45.52 10.16 -3.14
C LYS A 198 -46.04 11.18 -2.14
N LYS A 199 -45.16 12.01 -1.55
CA LYS A 199 -45.56 13.07 -0.63
C LYS A 199 -46.39 14.15 -1.32
N ALA A 200 -46.09 14.47 -2.59
CA ALA A 200 -46.85 15.41 -3.39
C ALA A 200 -48.25 14.87 -3.72
N LYS A 201 -48.38 13.58 -4.10
CA LYS A 201 -49.67 12.93 -4.35
C LYS A 201 -50.51 12.89 -3.09
N ALA A 202 -49.95 12.46 -1.95
CA ALA A 202 -50.68 12.41 -0.68
C ALA A 202 -51.17 13.80 -0.22
N LYS A 203 -50.40 14.87 -0.51
CA LYS A 203 -50.82 16.26 -0.25
C LYS A 203 -51.94 16.73 -1.20
N ALA A 204 -51.96 16.26 -2.45
CA ALA A 204 -52.99 16.59 -3.42
C ALA A 204 -54.33 15.91 -3.09
N GLU A 205 -54.28 14.61 -2.68
CA GLU A 205 -55.45 13.86 -2.26
C GLU A 205 -56.07 14.43 -0.97
N ALA A 206 -55.25 14.87 -0.02
CA ALA A 206 -55.75 15.50 1.22
C ALA A 206 -56.36 16.91 1.03
N LYS A 207 -56.16 17.56 -0.13
CA LYS A 207 -56.77 18.86 -0.49
C LYS A 207 -58.02 18.74 -1.35
N GLY A 208 -58.32 17.56 -1.88
CA GLY A 208 -59.49 17.32 -2.74
C GLY A 208 -60.74 16.89 -1.99
N ASP A 209 -60.66 16.69 -0.67
CA ASP A 209 -61.80 16.24 0.20
C ASP A 209 -62.33 17.39 1.11
N GLN A 210 -62.21 18.63 0.68
CA GLN A 210 -62.87 19.78 1.35
C GLN A 210 -63.79 20.52 0.40
#